data_37d417a96bc4f167750bfd6ff776f9a3
#
_entry.id   37d417a96bc4f167750bfd6ff776f9a3
#
_cell.length_a   1.000
_cell.length_b   1.000
_cell.length_c   1.000
_cell.angle_alpha   90.00
_cell.angle_beta   90.00
_cell.angle_gamma   90.00
#
_symmetry.space_group_name_H-M   'P 1'
#
loop_
_entity.id
_entity.type
_entity.pdbx_description
1 polymer ?
#
loop_
_entity_poly.entity_id
_entity_poly.type
_entity_poly.pdbx_seq_one_letter_code
_entity_poly.pdbx_strand_id
1 'polypeptide(L)'
;MAVAYKKDEILSATRVARSFGQVLADLSGKRRRRVVVVKNNHLEAILLPIEDYETMAEALAILEHLEIYRLVQKRKGKKRPNTISLDALLKEQRLAI
;
A
#
# COMPACT_ATOMS: atom_id res chain seq x y z
N MET A 1 -12.27 -2.26 -11.66
CA MET A 1 -12.31 -3.56 -11.00
C MET A 1 -12.83 -3.41 -9.58
N ALA A 2 -13.87 -4.14 -9.25
CA ALA A 2 -14.44 -4.08 -7.93
C ALA A 2 -13.63 -4.97 -6.97
N VAL A 3 -13.19 -4.41 -5.86
CA VAL A 3 -12.52 -5.15 -4.82
C VAL A 3 -13.54 -5.46 -3.74
N ALA A 4 -13.67 -6.73 -3.40
CA ALA A 4 -14.59 -7.17 -2.37
C ALA A 4 -13.92 -7.15 -1.00
N TYR A 5 -14.62 -6.61 -0.02
CA TYR A 5 -14.16 -6.56 1.37
C TYR A 5 -15.12 -7.35 2.26
N LYS A 6 -14.57 -8.04 3.24
CA LYS A 6 -15.39 -8.72 4.22
C LYS A 6 -15.92 -7.73 5.24
N LYS A 7 -17.10 -8.02 5.76
CA LYS A 7 -17.75 -7.13 6.70
C LYS A 7 -16.93 -6.88 7.96
N ASP A 8 -16.21 -7.89 8.43
CA ASP A 8 -15.35 -7.78 9.62
C ASP A 8 -14.06 -7.02 9.35
N GLU A 9 -13.74 -6.76 8.08
CA GLU A 9 -12.56 -5.96 7.72
C GLU A 9 -12.87 -4.46 7.75
N ILE A 10 -14.12 -4.07 7.79
CA ILE A 10 -14.54 -2.67 7.69
C ILE A 10 -14.77 -2.09 9.07
N LEU A 11 -14.04 -1.02 9.39
CA LEU A 11 -14.17 -0.30 10.65
C LEU A 11 -14.39 1.19 10.39
N SER A 12 -15.13 1.84 11.26
CA SER A 12 -15.29 3.28 11.16
C SER A 12 -14.01 4.00 11.55
N ALA A 13 -13.81 5.19 10.99
CA ALA A 13 -12.65 6.02 11.33
C ALA A 13 -12.59 6.32 12.82
N THR A 14 -13.74 6.56 13.45
CA THR A 14 -13.81 6.82 14.88
C THR A 14 -13.32 5.61 15.69
N ARG A 15 -13.75 4.42 15.30
CA ARG A 15 -13.36 3.21 15.99
C ARG A 15 -11.88 2.94 15.82
N VAL A 16 -11.34 3.15 14.63
CA VAL A 16 -9.91 2.99 14.36
C VAL A 16 -9.12 3.98 15.21
N ALA A 17 -9.56 5.23 15.29
CA ALA A 17 -8.88 6.24 16.09
C ALA A 17 -8.86 5.88 17.58
N ARG A 18 -9.96 5.36 18.09
CA ARG A 18 -10.07 4.98 19.50
C ARG A 18 -9.25 3.75 19.87
N SER A 19 -9.08 2.85 18.93
CA SER A 19 -8.42 1.56 19.16
C SER A 19 -7.20 1.37 18.29
N PHE A 20 -6.55 2.44 17.91
CA PHE A 20 -5.48 2.40 16.91
C PHE A 20 -4.37 1.43 17.30
N GLY A 21 -3.94 1.47 18.57
CA GLY A 21 -2.90 0.55 19.06
C GLY A 21 -3.32 -0.90 18.93
N GLN A 22 -4.57 -1.20 19.25
CA GLN A 22 -5.09 -2.56 19.13
C GLN A 22 -5.21 -2.98 17.67
N VAL A 23 -5.64 -2.09 16.81
CA VAL A 23 -5.74 -2.36 15.37
C VAL A 23 -4.36 -2.68 14.80
N LEU A 24 -3.35 -1.90 15.17
CA LEU A 24 -1.98 -2.17 14.74
C LEU A 24 -1.47 -3.51 15.27
N ALA A 25 -1.75 -3.82 16.52
CA ALA A 25 -1.35 -5.10 17.11
C ALA A 25 -2.02 -6.27 16.40
N ASP A 26 -3.29 -6.13 16.05
CA ASP A 26 -4.02 -7.17 15.33
C ASP A 26 -3.46 -7.38 13.92
N LEU A 27 -3.08 -6.31 13.24
CA LEU A 27 -2.46 -6.41 11.93
C LEU A 27 -1.07 -7.03 12.01
N SER A 28 -0.25 -6.59 12.95
CA SER A 28 1.09 -7.12 13.14
C SER A 28 1.07 -8.59 13.55
N GLY A 29 0.12 -8.95 14.40
CA GLY A 29 -0.05 -10.34 14.85
C GLY A 29 -0.82 -11.21 13.87
N LYS A 30 -1.20 -10.68 12.74
CA LYS A 30 -1.96 -11.37 11.70
C LYS A 30 -3.33 -11.87 12.15
N ARG A 31 -3.87 -11.28 13.21
CA ARG A 31 -5.24 -11.56 13.63
C ARG A 31 -6.25 -10.88 12.71
N ARG A 32 -5.87 -9.78 12.11
CA ARG A 32 -6.62 -9.13 11.04
C ARG A 32 -5.76 -9.06 9.80
N ARG A 33 -6.34 -9.39 8.68
CA ARG A 33 -5.63 -9.36 7.40
C ARG A 33 -5.46 -7.94 6.90
N ARG A 34 -6.51 -7.14 7.07
CA ARG A 34 -6.51 -5.74 6.66
C ARG A 34 -7.67 -5.03 7.35
N VAL A 35 -7.59 -3.72 7.42
CA VAL A 35 -8.66 -2.90 7.97
C VAL A 35 -9.02 -1.84 6.95
N VAL A 36 -10.29 -1.83 6.54
CA VAL A 36 -10.82 -0.82 5.63
C VAL A 36 -11.48 0.25 6.47
N VAL A 37 -11.01 1.48 6.35
CA VAL A 37 -11.49 2.60 7.16
C VAL A 37 -12.61 3.33 6.42
N VAL A 38 -13.77 3.42 7.07
CA VAL A 38 -14.95 4.08 6.52
C VAL A 38 -15.21 5.36 7.28
N LYS A 39 -15.48 6.43 6.55
CA LYS A 39 -15.87 7.72 7.12
C LYS A 39 -16.96 8.31 6.24
N ASN A 40 -18.06 8.76 6.90
CA ASN A 40 -19.20 9.35 6.19
C ASN A 40 -19.72 8.44 5.06
N ASN A 41 -19.85 7.15 5.35
CA ASN A 41 -20.32 6.14 4.40
C ASN A 41 -19.44 5.93 3.17
N HIS A 42 -18.20 6.42 3.22
CA HIS A 42 -17.24 6.23 2.14
C HIS A 42 -16.03 5.44 2.63
N LEU A 43 -15.52 4.57 1.76
CA LEU A 43 -14.26 3.90 2.01
C LEU A 43 -13.15 4.91 1.79
N GLU A 44 -12.42 5.26 2.85
CA GLU A 44 -11.43 6.33 2.80
C GLU A 44 -10.00 5.81 2.72
N ALA A 45 -9.72 4.72 3.40
CA ALA A 45 -8.35 4.23 3.50
C ALA A 45 -8.34 2.75 3.82
N ILE A 46 -7.18 2.16 3.68
CA ILE A 46 -6.98 0.77 4.05
C ILE A 46 -5.68 0.66 4.85
N LEU A 47 -5.72 -0.14 5.92
CA LEU A 47 -4.56 -0.45 6.73
C LEU A 47 -4.14 -1.88 6.46
N LEU A 48 -2.88 -2.07 6.18
CA LEU A 48 -2.30 -3.37 5.88
C LEU A 48 -1.06 -3.59 6.72
N PRO A 49 -0.73 -4.85 7.06
CA PRO A 49 0.60 -5.14 7.58
C PRO A 49 1.65 -4.67 6.58
N ILE A 50 2.75 -4.13 7.08
CA ILE A 50 3.78 -3.57 6.20
C ILE A 50 4.32 -4.62 5.22
N GLU A 51 4.42 -5.86 5.66
CA GLU A 51 4.88 -6.97 4.83
C GLU A 51 4.00 -7.18 3.61
N ASP A 52 2.68 -7.10 3.81
CA ASP A 52 1.72 -7.26 2.72
C ASP A 52 1.83 -6.11 1.72
N TYR A 53 1.97 -4.89 2.21
CA TYR A 53 2.16 -3.74 1.34
C TYR A 53 3.45 -3.86 0.53
N GLU A 54 4.54 -4.26 1.18
CA GLU A 54 5.82 -4.41 0.51
C GLU A 54 5.76 -5.48 -0.59
N THR A 55 5.07 -6.59 -0.32
CA THR A 55 4.88 -7.63 -1.31
C THR A 55 4.09 -7.12 -2.51
N MET A 56 3.02 -6.36 -2.25
CA MET A 56 2.22 -5.77 -3.32
C MET A 56 3.01 -4.74 -4.12
N ALA A 57 3.80 -3.93 -3.44
CA ALA A 57 4.61 -2.92 -4.09
C ALA A 57 5.69 -3.54 -4.98
N GLU A 58 6.31 -4.62 -4.51
CA GLU A 58 7.28 -5.37 -5.30
C GLU A 58 6.63 -5.97 -6.56
N ALA A 59 5.47 -6.57 -6.40
CA ALA A 59 4.74 -7.14 -7.53
C ALA A 59 4.39 -6.07 -8.56
N LEU A 60 3.94 -4.92 -8.10
CA LEU A 60 3.62 -3.81 -8.97
C LEU A 60 4.85 -3.26 -9.68
N ALA A 61 5.97 -3.16 -8.98
CA ALA A 61 7.23 -2.72 -9.56
C ALA A 61 7.70 -3.67 -10.67
N ILE A 62 7.55 -4.96 -10.45
CA ILE A 62 7.90 -5.96 -11.47
C ILE A 62 7.03 -5.78 -12.72
N LEU A 63 5.72 -5.60 -12.54
CA LEU A 63 4.82 -5.39 -13.65
C LEU A 63 5.14 -4.11 -14.41
N GLU A 64 5.41 -3.03 -13.72
CA GLU A 64 5.82 -1.77 -14.33
C GLU A 64 7.12 -1.93 -15.12
N HIS A 65 8.06 -2.66 -14.57
CA HIS A 65 9.35 -2.91 -15.23
C HIS A 65 9.16 -3.69 -16.52
N LEU A 66 8.31 -4.71 -16.51
CA LEU A 66 8.02 -5.47 -17.72
C LEU A 66 7.34 -4.63 -18.78
N GLU A 67 6.42 -3.78 -18.38
CA GLU A 67 5.75 -2.86 -19.30
C GLU A 67 6.72 -1.87 -19.92
N ILE A 68 7.60 -1.30 -19.13
CA ILE A 68 8.63 -0.39 -19.59
C ILE A 68 9.57 -1.10 -20.56
N TYR A 69 9.95 -2.31 -20.26
CA TYR A 69 10.81 -3.11 -21.14
C TYR A 69 10.17 -3.29 -22.50
N ARG A 70 8.88 -3.59 -22.54
CA ARG A 70 8.14 -3.71 -23.80
C ARG A 70 8.10 -2.40 -24.58
N LEU A 71 7.88 -1.30 -23.88
CA LEU A 71 7.83 0.02 -24.49
C LEU A 71 9.19 0.45 -25.02
N VAL A 72 10.25 0.17 -24.28
CA VAL A 72 11.61 0.48 -24.69
C VAL A 72 11.98 -0.29 -25.94
N GLN A 73 11.59 -1.54 -26.05
CA GLN A 73 11.83 -2.33 -27.26
C GLN A 73 11.09 -1.78 -28.47
N LYS A 74 9.92 -1.21 -28.26
CA LYS A 74 9.15 -0.57 -29.34
C LYS A 74 9.68 0.79 -29.74
N ARG A 75 10.20 1.56 -28.81
CA ARG A 75 10.54 2.97 -29.01
C ARG A 75 12.00 3.33 -28.86
N LYS A 76 12.84 2.42 -28.63
CA LYS A 76 14.30 2.59 -28.42
C LYS A 76 14.72 3.97 -27.90
N GLY A 77 15.28 4.02 -26.72
CA GLY A 77 15.97 5.18 -26.21
C GLY A 77 15.18 6.13 -25.31
N LYS A 78 13.95 5.82 -25.02
CA LYS A 78 13.19 6.68 -24.12
C LYS A 78 13.51 6.29 -22.68
N LYS A 79 14.27 7.14 -22.00
CA LYS A 79 14.58 6.93 -20.59
C LYS A 79 13.38 7.30 -19.73
N ARG A 80 13.17 6.53 -18.69
CA ARG A 80 12.16 6.86 -17.71
C ARG A 80 12.67 7.99 -16.82
N PRO A 81 11.96 9.13 -16.77
CA PRO A 81 12.37 10.21 -15.87
C PRO A 81 12.03 9.87 -14.42
N ASN A 82 12.87 10.32 -13.51
CA ASN A 82 12.61 10.33 -12.07
C ASN A 82 12.24 9.00 -11.43
N THR A 83 13.14 8.06 -11.50
CA THR A 83 13.03 6.86 -10.68
C THR A 83 13.65 7.14 -9.32
N ILE A 84 12.81 7.31 -8.32
CA ILE A 84 13.26 7.38 -6.95
C ILE A 84 13.15 5.97 -6.38
N SER A 85 14.24 5.44 -5.87
CA SER A 85 14.19 4.11 -5.27
C SER A 85 13.40 4.16 -3.97
N LEU A 86 12.72 3.06 -3.66
CA LEU A 86 11.99 2.96 -2.40
C LEU A 86 12.90 3.17 -1.20
N ASP A 87 14.14 2.69 -1.28
CA ASP A 87 15.13 2.87 -0.23
C ASP A 87 15.45 4.35 0.02
N ALA A 88 15.55 5.14 -1.04
CA ALA A 88 15.80 6.57 -0.92
C ALA A 88 14.63 7.27 -0.23
N LEU A 89 13.39 6.90 -0.60
CA LEU A 89 12.20 7.45 0.04
C LEU A 89 12.14 7.10 1.52
N LEU A 90 12.45 5.85 1.86
CA LEU A 90 12.45 5.41 3.25
C LEU A 90 13.50 6.13 4.07
N LYS A 91 14.67 6.37 3.50
CA LYS A 91 15.72 7.13 4.17
C LYS A 91 15.31 8.57 4.43
N GLU A 92 14.67 9.21 3.47
CA GLU A 92 14.16 10.57 3.64
C GLU A 92 13.14 10.64 4.75
N GLN A 93 12.22 9.70 4.80
CA GLN A 93 11.20 9.66 5.84
C GLN A 93 11.80 9.41 7.23
N ARG A 94 12.82 8.58 7.31
CA ARG A 94 13.52 8.33 8.58
C ARG A 94 14.24 9.57 9.07
N LEU A 95 14.81 10.34 8.15
CA LEU A 95 15.50 11.57 8.50
C LEU A 95 14.52 12.67 8.92
N ALA A 96 13.29 12.61 8.48
CA ALA A 96 12.26 13.58 8.82
C ALA A 96 11.59 13.33 10.17
N ILE A 97 11.84 12.21 10.80
CA ILE A 97 11.24 11.85 12.09
C ILE A 97 12.09 12.36 13.28
#